data_a2374880a2a0d46c636531ef403e8f51
#
_entry.id   a2374880a2a0d46c636531ef403e8f51
#
_cell.length_a   1.000
_cell.length_b   1.000
_cell.length_c   1.000
_cell.angle_alpha   90.00
_cell.angle_beta   90.00
_cell.angle_gamma   90.00
#
_symmetry.space_group_name_H-M   'P 1'
#
loop_
_entity.id
_entity.type
_entity.pdbx_description
1 polymer ?
#
loop_
_entity_poly.entity_id
_entity_poly.type
_entity_poly.pdbx_seq_one_letter_code
_entity_poly.pdbx_strand_id
1 'polypeptide(L)'
;MSLRPSLAEAPEGWQGSKPEWMFYASLIELGYQPDEDFSYQSPLMGGRLDKGGVVIDFMFNNPPDLAVNVQGVYYHYELGAQIRAQDIFARQSLAGMGITLVFVDEDYLEQDPLGTTREALNYQDSSRLGGR
;
A
#
# COMPACT_ATOMS: atom_id res chain seq x y z
N MET A 1 -28.21 -7.46 1.45
CA MET A 1 -27.05 -8.09 2.09
C MET A 1 -25.79 -7.69 1.35
N SER A 2 -24.86 -7.09 2.04
CA SER A 2 -23.61 -6.73 1.41
C SER A 2 -22.64 -7.91 1.43
N LEU A 3 -21.96 -8.13 0.32
CA LEU A 3 -20.95 -9.16 0.22
C LEU A 3 -19.62 -8.60 0.66
N ARG A 4 -18.96 -9.31 1.55
CA ARG A 4 -17.62 -8.93 1.97
C ARG A 4 -16.62 -9.39 0.91
N PRO A 5 -15.61 -8.57 0.62
CA PRO A 5 -14.59 -9.02 -0.31
C PRO A 5 -13.76 -10.16 0.30
N SER A 6 -13.33 -11.09 -0.55
CA SER A 6 -12.37 -12.09 -0.12
C SER A 6 -11.02 -11.42 0.07
N LEU A 7 -10.40 -11.62 1.24
CA LEU A 7 -9.09 -11.04 1.52
C LEU A 7 -7.95 -11.77 0.83
N ALA A 8 -8.16 -13.03 0.45
CA ALA A 8 -7.09 -13.86 -0.09
C ALA A 8 -7.07 -13.92 -1.60
N GLU A 9 -8.22 -13.76 -2.24
CA GLU A 9 -8.35 -13.94 -3.69
C GLU A 9 -8.91 -12.70 -4.35
N ALA A 10 -8.16 -12.20 -5.33
CA ALA A 10 -8.62 -11.06 -6.11
C ALA A 10 -9.77 -11.47 -7.02
N PRO A 11 -10.74 -10.59 -7.23
CA PRO A 11 -11.82 -10.88 -8.15
C PRO A 11 -11.31 -10.90 -9.59
N GLU A 12 -12.09 -11.55 -10.45
CA GLU A 12 -11.82 -11.50 -11.88
C GLU A 12 -11.81 -10.04 -12.34
N GLY A 13 -10.80 -9.70 -13.13
CA GLY A 13 -10.65 -8.33 -13.61
C GLY A 13 -9.82 -7.42 -12.74
N TRP A 14 -9.35 -7.89 -11.58
CA TRP A 14 -8.46 -7.09 -10.76
C TRP A 14 -7.16 -6.78 -11.51
N GLN A 15 -6.77 -5.52 -11.53
CA GLN A 15 -5.69 -5.02 -12.36
C GLN A 15 -4.36 -4.83 -11.62
N GLY A 16 -4.30 -5.20 -10.36
CA GLY A 16 -3.09 -5.05 -9.56
C GLY A 16 -2.51 -6.39 -9.12
N SER A 17 -1.52 -6.35 -8.24
CA SER A 17 -0.94 -7.54 -7.66
C SER A 17 -1.87 -8.15 -6.60
N LYS A 18 -1.60 -9.40 -6.23
CA LYS A 18 -2.36 -10.05 -5.16
C LYS A 18 -2.19 -9.34 -3.81
N PRO A 19 -0.97 -8.97 -3.38
CA PRO A 19 -0.84 -8.22 -2.13
C PRO A 19 -1.58 -6.89 -2.16
N GLU A 20 -1.59 -6.20 -3.28
CA GLU A 20 -2.35 -4.96 -3.40
C GLU A 20 -3.84 -5.19 -3.23
N TRP A 21 -4.35 -6.30 -3.77
CA TRP A 21 -5.74 -6.67 -3.55
C TRP A 21 -6.02 -6.94 -2.07
N MET A 22 -5.12 -7.66 -1.39
CA MET A 22 -5.30 -7.97 0.03
C MET A 22 -5.40 -6.68 0.86
N PHE A 23 -4.58 -5.69 0.55
CA PHE A 23 -4.63 -4.41 1.24
C PHE A 23 -5.93 -3.67 0.91
N TYR A 24 -6.28 -3.61 -0.37
CA TYR A 24 -7.52 -2.97 -0.82
C TYR A 24 -8.75 -3.61 -0.16
N ALA A 25 -8.82 -4.94 -0.19
CA ALA A 25 -9.95 -5.67 0.41
C ALA A 25 -10.02 -5.47 1.92
N SER A 26 -8.86 -5.40 2.58
CA SER A 26 -8.81 -5.13 4.02
C SER A 26 -9.35 -3.74 4.34
N LEU A 27 -9.04 -2.74 3.51
CA LEU A 27 -9.60 -1.40 3.68
C LEU A 27 -11.13 -1.41 3.59
N ILE A 28 -11.67 -2.13 2.60
CA ILE A 28 -13.12 -2.24 2.45
C ILE A 28 -13.72 -2.93 3.68
N GLU A 29 -13.12 -4.02 4.12
CA GLU A 29 -13.58 -4.75 5.30
C GLU A 29 -13.58 -3.87 6.56
N LEU A 30 -12.61 -2.97 6.67
CA LEU A 30 -12.50 -2.05 7.81
C LEU A 30 -13.41 -0.82 7.68
N GLY A 31 -14.15 -0.71 6.58
CA GLY A 31 -15.13 0.36 6.42
C GLY A 31 -14.64 1.58 5.64
N TYR A 32 -13.46 1.50 5.06
CA TYR A 32 -12.93 2.60 4.25
C TYR A 32 -13.49 2.55 2.84
N GLN A 33 -13.77 3.71 2.26
CA GLN A 33 -14.45 3.79 0.97
C GLN A 33 -13.52 4.31 -0.12
N PRO A 34 -13.45 3.59 -1.26
CA PRO A 34 -12.66 4.07 -2.40
C PRO A 34 -13.13 5.45 -2.84
N ASP A 35 -12.18 6.27 -3.25
CA ASP A 35 -12.35 7.63 -3.73
C ASP A 35 -12.74 8.64 -2.64
N GLU A 36 -13.42 8.21 -1.59
CA GLU A 36 -13.71 9.10 -0.46
C GLU A 36 -12.56 9.09 0.55
N ASP A 37 -12.17 7.91 1.01
CA ASP A 37 -11.14 7.77 2.04
C ASP A 37 -9.77 7.56 1.42
N PHE A 38 -9.68 6.86 0.30
CA PHE A 38 -8.41 6.55 -0.35
C PHE A 38 -8.57 6.41 -1.86
N SER A 39 -7.46 6.57 -2.56
CA SER A 39 -7.39 6.33 -4.00
C SER A 39 -6.34 5.26 -4.27
N TYR A 40 -6.66 4.32 -5.15
CA TYR A 40 -5.75 3.28 -5.61
C TYR A 40 -5.56 3.42 -7.11
N GLN A 41 -4.29 3.38 -7.56
CA GLN A 41 -3.97 3.47 -8.98
C GLN A 41 -3.14 2.26 -9.41
N SER A 42 -3.77 1.39 -10.18
CA SER A 42 -3.06 0.28 -10.79
C SER A 42 -2.25 0.75 -12.00
N PRO A 43 -1.00 0.31 -12.14
CA PRO A 43 -0.23 0.64 -13.34
C PRO A 43 -0.85 0.08 -14.60
N LEU A 44 -1.62 -1.01 -14.50
CA LEU A 44 -2.27 -1.61 -15.66
C LEU A 44 -3.47 -0.82 -16.16
N MET A 45 -3.97 0.10 -15.35
CA MET A 45 -5.08 0.98 -15.74
C MET A 45 -4.58 2.32 -16.27
N GLY A 46 -3.33 2.40 -16.62
CA GLY A 46 -2.77 3.58 -17.28
C GLY A 46 -2.37 4.70 -16.35
N GLY A 47 -2.40 4.48 -15.06
CA GLY A 47 -2.00 5.53 -14.15
C GLY A 47 -1.60 5.03 -12.79
N ARG A 48 -0.63 5.69 -12.23
CA ARG A 48 -0.24 5.55 -10.84
C ARG A 48 -0.23 6.94 -10.25
N LEU A 49 -0.62 7.05 -9.00
CA LEU A 49 -0.53 8.32 -8.30
C LEU A 49 0.93 8.74 -8.24
N ASP A 50 1.19 10.00 -8.55
CA ASP A 50 2.54 10.52 -8.61
C ASP A 50 2.60 11.83 -7.83
N LYS A 51 3.44 11.87 -6.81
CA LYS A 51 3.69 13.05 -6.00
C LYS A 51 5.18 13.34 -6.01
N GLY A 52 5.55 14.42 -6.72
CA GLY A 52 6.94 14.83 -6.76
C GLY A 52 7.89 13.80 -7.36
N GLY A 53 7.42 13.04 -8.35
CA GLY A 53 8.23 12.01 -8.99
C GLY A 53 8.22 10.67 -8.24
N VAL A 54 7.44 10.55 -7.19
CA VAL A 54 7.34 9.31 -6.40
C VAL A 54 6.05 8.60 -6.75
N VAL A 55 6.15 7.32 -7.09
CA VAL A 55 5.00 6.48 -7.40
C VAL A 55 4.36 5.98 -6.11
N ILE A 56 3.06 6.14 -5.99
CA ILE A 56 2.29 5.77 -4.80
C ILE A 56 1.20 4.79 -5.21
N ASP A 57 1.09 3.65 -4.49
CA ASP A 57 0.05 2.67 -4.75
C ASP A 57 -1.30 3.12 -4.16
N PHE A 58 -1.29 3.60 -2.93
CA PHE A 58 -2.51 4.05 -2.25
C PHE A 58 -2.26 5.42 -1.62
N MET A 59 -3.13 6.38 -1.92
CA MET A 59 -3.07 7.70 -1.31
C MET A 59 -4.35 7.94 -0.52
N PHE A 60 -4.22 8.43 0.71
CA PHE A 60 -5.35 8.57 1.62
C PHE A 60 -5.75 10.01 1.86
N ASN A 61 -7.05 10.23 1.93
CA ASN A 61 -7.64 11.45 2.47
C ASN A 61 -7.99 11.25 3.94
N ASN A 62 -8.32 10.02 4.31
CA ASN A 62 -8.67 9.64 5.68
C ASN A 62 -8.03 8.27 5.97
N PRO A 63 -7.02 8.20 6.84
CA PRO A 63 -6.42 9.33 7.56
C PRO A 63 -5.66 10.26 6.62
N PRO A 64 -5.47 11.53 7.00
CA PRO A 64 -4.87 12.51 6.10
C PRO A 64 -3.37 12.31 5.95
N ASP A 65 -2.84 12.73 4.81
CA ASP A 65 -1.41 12.80 4.54
C ASP A 65 -0.70 11.46 4.70
N LEU A 66 -1.40 10.38 4.37
CA LEU A 66 -0.88 9.03 4.39
C LEU A 66 -0.80 8.49 2.98
N ALA A 67 0.33 7.89 2.65
CA ALA A 67 0.53 7.13 1.42
C ALA A 67 1.02 5.74 1.80
N VAL A 68 0.59 4.71 1.07
CA VAL A 68 1.00 3.33 1.34
C VAL A 68 1.45 2.68 0.06
N ASN A 69 2.62 2.03 0.12
CA ASN A 69 3.11 1.18 -0.95
C ASN A 69 3.19 -0.25 -0.44
N VAL A 70 2.60 -1.17 -1.19
CA VAL A 70 2.61 -2.60 -0.87
C VAL A 70 3.73 -3.26 -1.65
N GLN A 71 4.62 -3.94 -0.94
CA GLN A 71 5.86 -4.44 -1.51
C GLN A 71 5.89 -5.95 -1.57
N GLY A 72 6.23 -6.49 -2.75
CA GLY A 72 6.56 -7.89 -2.89
C GLY A 72 7.96 -8.13 -2.35
N VAL A 73 8.10 -9.13 -1.48
CA VAL A 73 9.37 -9.39 -0.78
C VAL A 73 10.49 -9.69 -1.77
N TYR A 74 10.21 -10.53 -2.76
CA TYR A 74 11.23 -10.90 -3.73
C TYR A 74 11.75 -9.67 -4.47
N TYR A 75 10.84 -8.81 -4.93
CA TYR A 75 11.22 -7.65 -5.71
C TYR A 75 12.08 -6.66 -4.92
N HIS A 76 11.69 -6.40 -3.68
CA HIS A 76 12.31 -5.31 -2.92
C HIS A 76 13.53 -5.73 -2.12
N TYR A 77 13.65 -7.01 -1.79
CA TYR A 77 14.72 -7.46 -0.90
C TYR A 77 15.65 -8.48 -1.53
N GLU A 78 15.13 -9.30 -2.47
CA GLU A 78 15.94 -10.30 -3.15
C GLU A 78 16.65 -9.74 -4.39
N LEU A 79 16.04 -8.78 -5.08
CA LEU A 79 16.59 -8.24 -6.32
C LEU A 79 17.49 -7.03 -6.14
N GLY A 80 17.46 -6.36 -4.98
CA GLY A 80 18.52 -5.42 -4.88
C GLY A 80 18.44 -4.21 -3.96
N ALA A 81 19.62 -3.80 -3.57
CA ALA A 81 19.83 -2.62 -2.74
C ALA A 81 19.36 -1.33 -3.45
N GLN A 82 19.40 -1.31 -4.77
CA GLN A 82 18.99 -0.12 -5.52
C GLN A 82 17.50 0.17 -5.36
N ILE A 83 16.66 -0.86 -5.36
CA ILE A 83 15.23 -0.68 -5.16
C ILE A 83 14.96 -0.17 -3.75
N ARG A 84 15.66 -0.71 -2.76
CA ARG A 84 15.51 -0.24 -1.37
C ARG A 84 15.95 1.22 -1.22
N ALA A 85 17.00 1.62 -1.92
CA ALA A 85 17.46 3.01 -1.89
C ALA A 85 16.41 3.94 -2.49
N GLN A 86 15.75 3.51 -3.56
CA GLN A 86 14.67 4.28 -4.17
C GLN A 86 13.49 4.44 -3.22
N ASP A 87 13.15 3.37 -2.48
CA ASP A 87 12.07 3.42 -1.50
C ASP A 87 12.38 4.40 -0.36
N ILE A 88 13.61 4.38 0.13
CA ILE A 88 14.03 5.32 1.18
C ILE A 88 13.97 6.75 0.67
N PHE A 89 14.45 6.97 -0.55
CA PHE A 89 14.38 8.29 -1.18
C PHE A 89 12.93 8.76 -1.32
N ALA A 90 12.04 7.86 -1.74
CA ALA A 90 10.62 8.17 -1.87
C ALA A 90 10.02 8.62 -0.53
N ARG A 91 10.36 7.92 0.54
CA ARG A 91 9.88 8.28 1.88
C ARG A 91 10.32 9.68 2.27
N GLN A 92 11.60 9.99 2.03
CA GLN A 92 12.15 11.31 2.36
C GLN A 92 11.52 12.40 1.52
N SER A 93 11.32 12.14 0.23
CA SER A 93 10.70 13.11 -0.68
C SER A 93 9.28 13.45 -0.26
N LEU A 94 8.48 12.44 0.07
CA LEU A 94 7.11 12.66 0.51
C LEU A 94 7.05 13.33 1.88
N ALA A 95 7.97 12.99 2.77
CA ALA A 95 8.03 13.64 4.08
C ALA A 95 8.25 15.15 3.93
N GLY A 96 9.06 15.56 2.97
CA GLY A 96 9.27 16.97 2.67
C GLY A 96 8.01 17.67 2.20
N MET A 97 7.01 16.93 1.72
CA MET A 97 5.72 17.44 1.30
C MET A 97 4.64 17.28 2.37
N GLY A 98 5.01 16.84 3.57
CA GLY A 98 4.06 16.62 4.64
C GLY A 98 3.31 15.29 4.56
N ILE A 99 3.77 14.36 3.71
CA ILE A 99 3.11 13.07 3.51
C ILE A 99 3.96 11.97 4.12
N THR A 100 3.34 11.12 4.93
CA THR A 100 3.99 9.95 5.51
C THR A 100 3.80 8.77 4.57
N LEU A 101 4.89 8.23 4.05
CA LEU A 101 4.85 7.03 3.22
C LEU A 101 5.12 5.81 4.09
N VAL A 102 4.15 4.90 4.10
CA VAL A 102 4.22 3.65 4.86
C VAL A 102 4.44 2.51 3.88
N PHE A 103 5.32 1.60 4.23
CA PHE A 103 5.56 0.39 3.45
C PHE A 103 4.93 -0.81 4.13
N VAL A 104 4.28 -1.65 3.33
CA VAL A 104 3.64 -2.88 3.79
C VAL A 104 4.20 -4.03 2.98
N ASP A 105 4.91 -4.94 3.63
CA ASP A 105 5.44 -6.13 2.96
C ASP A 105 4.37 -7.20 2.83
N GLU A 106 4.39 -7.92 1.70
CA GLU A 106 3.37 -8.91 1.40
C GLU A 106 3.26 -10.04 2.42
N ASP A 107 4.38 -10.47 3.00
CA ASP A 107 4.34 -11.57 3.98
C ASP A 107 3.68 -11.14 5.29
N TYR A 108 3.88 -9.92 5.74
CA TYR A 108 3.14 -9.42 6.90
C TYR A 108 1.64 -9.34 6.60
N LEU A 109 1.32 -8.88 5.40
CA LEU A 109 -0.07 -8.75 4.98
C LEU A 109 -0.74 -10.12 4.87
N GLU A 110 -0.02 -11.12 4.36
CA GLU A 110 -0.57 -12.48 4.25
C GLU A 110 -0.80 -13.12 5.62
N GLN A 111 0.05 -12.83 6.59
CA GLN A 111 -0.10 -13.37 7.94
C GLN A 111 -1.28 -12.77 8.67
N ASP A 112 -1.52 -11.47 8.54
CA ASP A 112 -2.58 -10.76 9.24
C ASP A 112 -3.05 -9.56 8.42
N PRO A 113 -3.91 -9.79 7.44
CA PRO A 113 -4.33 -8.71 6.54
C PRO A 113 -4.96 -7.53 7.26
N LEU A 114 -5.88 -7.78 8.18
CA LEU A 114 -6.58 -6.69 8.85
C LEU A 114 -5.70 -5.96 9.85
N GLY A 115 -4.91 -6.70 10.62
CA GLY A 115 -4.01 -6.09 11.60
C GLY A 115 -2.90 -5.28 10.94
N THR A 116 -2.32 -5.80 9.87
CA THR A 116 -1.29 -5.10 9.10
C THR A 116 -1.86 -3.83 8.48
N THR A 117 -3.07 -3.90 7.95
CA THR A 117 -3.73 -2.73 7.37
C THR A 117 -4.03 -1.68 8.44
N ARG A 118 -4.48 -2.11 9.63
CA ARG A 118 -4.69 -1.16 10.73
C ARG A 118 -3.42 -0.44 11.15
N GLU A 119 -2.29 -1.16 11.17
CA GLU A 119 -1.00 -0.55 11.48
C GLU A 119 -0.64 0.53 10.45
N ALA A 120 -0.84 0.22 9.17
CA ALA A 120 -0.59 1.19 8.10
C ALA A 120 -1.47 2.43 8.26
N LEU A 121 -2.75 2.22 8.59
CA LEU A 121 -3.68 3.34 8.82
C LEU A 121 -3.29 4.18 10.04
N ASN A 122 -2.44 3.65 10.89
CA ASN A 122 -1.91 4.34 12.05
C ASN A 122 -0.49 4.85 11.79
N TYR A 123 -0.12 4.98 10.52
CA TYR A 123 1.17 5.50 10.06
C TYR A 123 2.37 4.63 10.47
N GLN A 124 2.15 3.34 10.62
CA GLN A 124 3.19 2.40 11.05
C GLN A 124 3.54 1.42 9.94
N ASP A 125 4.84 1.26 9.69
CA ASP A 125 5.33 0.30 8.73
C ASP A 125 5.11 -1.13 9.20
N SER A 126 4.82 -2.00 8.24
CA SER A 126 4.93 -3.44 8.40
C SER A 126 5.87 -3.93 7.33
N SER A 127 7.14 -3.54 7.44
CA SER A 127 8.13 -3.84 6.43
C SER A 127 9.53 -3.90 7.04
N ARG A 128 10.43 -4.53 6.29
CA ARG A 128 11.84 -4.61 6.69
C ARG A 128 12.53 -3.25 6.60
N LEU A 129 12.00 -2.35 5.76
CA LEU A 129 12.55 -1.00 5.65
C LEU A 129 12.22 -0.16 6.89
N GLY A 130 11.13 -0.46 7.55
CA GLY A 130 10.71 0.28 8.73
C GLY A 130 11.32 -0.23 10.02
N GLY A 131 12.23 -1.20 9.97
CA GLY A 131 12.87 -1.73 11.16
C GLY A 131 12.10 -2.80 11.89
N ARG A 132 11.15 -3.42 11.23
CA ARG A 132 10.40 -4.54 11.83
C ARG A 132 11.06 -5.87 11.52
#